data_5b527b2d1d1da3a8ec042c6b086c4502
#
_entry.id   5b527b2d1d1da3a8ec042c6b086c4502
#
_cell.length_a   1.000
_cell.length_b   1.000
_cell.length_c   1.000
_cell.angle_alpha   90.00
_cell.angle_beta   90.00
_cell.angle_gamma   90.00
#
_symmetry.space_group_name_H-M   'P 1'
#
loop_
_entity.id
_entity.type
_entity.pdbx_description
1 polymer ?
#
loop_
_entity_poly.entity_id
_entity_poly.type
_entity_poly.pdbx_seq_one_letter_code
_entity_poly.pdbx_strand_id
1 'polypeptide(L)'
;MATQFTHGVSSDFSLISIFTTSHHQPHEWGRLRLTMTIVQMSTTLGEIQIQLYTEECPETTDNFLKLVDSGFYNGLHFHRIIKDFMIQGGCPNSKNPDSGKAGMGGPGWQIPCEPSALAKSHDRPGLFSMANAGRNTGGSQFFLTTVPTPWLNGNHAVFGEVVKGMSVVKEIEGQETDRRDKPFTPMQIISVERI
;
A
#
# COMPACT_ATOMS: atom_id res chain seq x y z
N MET A 1 7.47 1.00 97.88
CA MET A 1 6.12 0.65 98.34
C MET A 1 5.34 0.27 97.13
N ALA A 2 5.17 -1.00 96.94
CA ALA A 2 3.91 -1.74 97.04
C ALA A 2 2.86 -1.21 96.02
N THR A 3 2.17 -1.95 95.21
CA THR A 3 1.72 -3.35 95.27
C THR A 3 1.17 -3.76 93.90
N GLN A 4 1.26 -5.03 93.61
CA GLN A 4 0.61 -5.80 92.54
C GLN A 4 -0.91 -5.55 92.44
N PHE A 5 -1.52 -5.88 91.30
CA PHE A 5 -2.49 -6.98 91.15
C PHE A 5 -2.79 -7.34 89.72
N THR A 6 -2.91 -8.61 89.55
CA THR A 6 -3.24 -9.45 88.39
C THR A 6 -4.72 -9.41 88.01
N HIS A 7 -5.04 -9.77 86.77
CA HIS A 7 -6.05 -10.68 86.20
C HIS A 7 -6.28 -10.20 84.77
N GLY A 8 -6.08 -10.91 83.63
CA GLY A 8 -6.48 -12.26 83.32
C GLY A 8 -7.89 -12.27 82.69
N VAL A 9 -8.08 -12.10 81.44
CA VAL A 9 -9.19 -12.70 80.69
C VAL A 9 -8.79 -12.90 79.22
N SER A 10 -8.84 -14.14 78.80
CA SER A 10 -8.83 -14.63 77.48
C SER A 10 -10.10 -14.20 76.73
N SER A 11 -9.95 -13.79 75.46
CA SER A 11 -11.02 -13.91 74.51
C SER A 11 -10.43 -14.03 73.11
N ASP A 12 -10.63 -15.22 72.53
CA ASP A 12 -10.40 -15.56 71.15
C ASP A 12 -11.14 -14.60 70.22
N PHE A 13 -10.41 -13.98 69.29
CA PHE A 13 -10.98 -13.42 68.07
C PHE A 13 -10.37 -14.07 66.90
N SER A 14 -11.19 -14.96 66.31
CA SER A 14 -11.03 -15.60 65.03
C SER A 14 -10.79 -14.54 63.95
N LEU A 15 -9.58 -14.54 63.35
CA LEU A 15 -9.26 -13.77 62.17
C LEU A 15 -9.88 -14.44 60.96
N ILE A 16 -10.98 -13.90 60.45
CA ILE A 16 -11.53 -14.22 59.16
C ILE A 16 -10.61 -13.64 58.09
N SER A 17 -9.79 -14.48 57.51
CA SER A 17 -8.97 -14.13 56.34
C SER A 17 -9.89 -14.03 55.10
N ILE A 18 -10.22 -12.79 54.73
CA ILE A 18 -10.91 -12.53 53.46
C ILE A 18 -9.86 -12.57 52.35
N PHE A 19 -9.72 -13.74 51.70
CA PHE A 19 -9.01 -13.84 50.43
C PHE A 19 -9.85 -13.17 49.37
N THR A 20 -9.58 -11.90 49.04
CA THR A 20 -10.01 -11.29 47.83
C THR A 20 -9.10 -11.78 46.71
N THR A 21 -9.53 -12.84 46.03
CA THR A 21 -8.92 -13.26 44.79
C THR A 21 -9.24 -12.21 43.72
N SER A 22 -8.35 -11.24 43.57
CA SER A 22 -8.32 -10.37 42.41
C SER A 22 -8.01 -11.23 41.19
N HIS A 23 -9.03 -11.60 40.43
CA HIS A 23 -8.88 -12.15 39.10
C HIS A 23 -8.37 -11.04 38.19
N HIS A 24 -7.07 -10.89 38.15
CA HIS A 24 -6.42 -10.11 37.09
C HIS A 24 -6.54 -10.91 35.81
N GLN A 25 -7.58 -10.62 35.05
CA GLN A 25 -7.68 -11.10 33.66
C GLN A 25 -6.48 -10.50 32.94
N PRO A 26 -5.60 -11.31 32.33
CA PRO A 26 -4.61 -10.78 31.43
C PRO A 26 -5.38 -10.16 30.25
N HIS A 27 -5.29 -8.84 30.10
CA HIS A 27 -5.73 -8.18 28.89
C HIS A 27 -4.96 -8.84 27.73
N GLU A 28 -5.65 -9.67 26.97
CA GLU A 28 -5.19 -10.06 25.64
C GLU A 28 -5.06 -8.78 24.81
N TRP A 29 -3.86 -8.24 24.82
CA TRP A 29 -3.45 -7.33 23.76
C TRP A 29 -3.49 -8.14 22.48
N GLY A 30 -4.65 -8.14 21.83
CA GLY A 30 -4.79 -8.70 20.52
C GLY A 30 -3.68 -8.10 19.66
N ARG A 31 -2.71 -8.94 19.29
CA ARG A 31 -1.68 -8.62 18.34
C ARG A 31 -2.43 -8.26 17.07
N LEU A 32 -2.64 -6.97 16.82
CA LEU A 32 -3.04 -6.47 15.51
C LEU A 32 -1.98 -7.00 14.55
N ARG A 33 -2.29 -8.11 13.88
CA ARG A 33 -1.56 -8.51 12.69
C ARG A 33 -1.86 -7.42 11.69
N LEU A 34 -0.95 -6.48 11.53
CA LEU A 34 -0.89 -5.65 10.34
C LEU A 34 -0.78 -6.62 9.16
N THR A 35 -1.89 -6.93 8.55
CA THR A 35 -1.92 -7.75 7.34
C THR A 35 -1.43 -6.86 6.20
N MET A 36 -0.11 -6.91 5.97
CA MET A 36 0.48 -6.22 4.82
C MET A 36 -0.06 -6.88 3.55
N THR A 37 -0.84 -6.13 2.78
CA THR A 37 -1.31 -6.59 1.48
C THR A 37 -0.21 -6.33 0.45
N ILE A 38 0.35 -7.41 -0.09
CA ILE A 38 1.37 -7.35 -1.14
C ILE A 38 0.78 -7.89 -2.43
N VAL A 39 1.07 -7.22 -3.52
CA VAL A 39 0.80 -7.73 -4.88
C VAL A 39 2.12 -8.00 -5.58
N GLN A 40 2.17 -9.08 -6.34
CA GLN A 40 3.26 -9.40 -7.25
C GLN A 40 2.86 -9.05 -8.66
N MET A 41 3.63 -8.20 -9.29
CA MET A 41 3.51 -7.83 -10.70
C MET A 41 4.63 -8.52 -11.46
N SER A 42 4.28 -9.53 -12.26
CA SER A 42 5.20 -10.23 -13.17
C SER A 42 5.29 -9.47 -14.47
N THR A 43 6.49 -9.12 -14.88
CA THR A 43 6.75 -8.38 -16.12
C THR A 43 7.69 -9.13 -17.04
N THR A 44 7.84 -8.65 -18.27
CA THR A 44 8.80 -9.21 -19.25
C THR A 44 10.28 -9.11 -18.79
N LEU A 45 10.57 -8.23 -17.81
CA LEU A 45 11.93 -8.04 -17.27
C LEU A 45 12.11 -8.60 -15.85
N GLY A 46 11.06 -9.16 -15.26
CA GLY A 46 11.11 -9.74 -13.91
C GLY A 46 9.93 -9.36 -13.04
N GLU A 47 10.07 -9.66 -11.75
CA GLU A 47 9.00 -9.49 -10.76
C GLU A 47 9.21 -8.23 -9.93
N ILE A 48 8.10 -7.54 -9.65
CA ILE A 48 8.02 -6.39 -8.78
C ILE A 48 7.00 -6.70 -7.68
N GLN A 49 7.39 -6.64 -6.41
CA GLN A 49 6.46 -6.77 -5.29
C GLN A 49 6.15 -5.39 -4.72
N ILE A 50 4.87 -5.10 -4.58
CA ILE A 50 4.35 -3.81 -4.15
C ILE A 50 3.51 -4.04 -2.90
N GLN A 51 3.90 -3.40 -1.80
CA GLN A 51 3.09 -3.32 -0.60
C GLN A 51 2.05 -2.23 -0.78
N LEU A 52 0.78 -2.55 -0.56
CA LEU A 52 -0.32 -1.59 -0.61
C LEU A 52 -0.65 -1.06 0.78
N TYR A 53 -1.01 0.21 0.87
CA TYR A 53 -1.39 0.90 2.10
C TYR A 53 -2.90 0.76 2.37
N THR A 54 -3.38 -0.48 2.52
CA THR A 54 -4.80 -0.81 2.58
C THR A 54 -5.53 -0.19 3.78
N GLU A 55 -4.86 -0.01 4.91
CA GLU A 55 -5.46 0.62 6.10
C GLU A 55 -5.53 2.15 5.98
N GLU A 56 -4.53 2.75 5.32
CA GLU A 56 -4.39 4.20 5.23
C GLU A 56 -5.07 4.77 3.99
N CYS A 57 -5.17 3.98 2.92
CA CYS A 57 -5.73 4.39 1.63
C CYS A 57 -6.74 3.34 1.11
N PRO A 58 -7.80 3.00 1.89
CA PRO A 58 -8.70 1.90 1.55
C PRO A 58 -9.43 2.09 0.23
N GLU A 59 -9.90 3.30 -0.11
CA GLU A 59 -10.65 3.55 -1.35
C GLU A 59 -9.79 3.32 -2.59
N THR A 60 -8.57 3.83 -2.58
CA THR A 60 -7.63 3.71 -3.70
C THR A 60 -7.12 2.28 -3.86
N THR A 61 -6.79 1.62 -2.73
CA THR A 61 -6.30 0.23 -2.74
C THR A 61 -7.38 -0.77 -3.10
N ASP A 62 -8.61 -0.61 -2.62
CA ASP A 62 -9.74 -1.49 -2.96
C ASP A 62 -10.07 -1.41 -4.45
N ASN A 63 -10.05 -0.21 -5.03
CA ASN A 63 -10.22 -0.04 -6.48
C ASN A 63 -9.12 -0.79 -7.26
N PHE A 64 -7.86 -0.63 -6.86
CA PHE A 64 -6.75 -1.33 -7.51
C PHE A 64 -6.87 -2.84 -7.35
N LEU A 65 -7.15 -3.34 -6.15
CA LEU A 65 -7.29 -4.76 -5.86
C LEU A 65 -8.46 -5.41 -6.60
N LYS A 66 -9.60 -4.71 -6.74
CA LYS A 66 -10.73 -5.15 -7.56
C LYS A 66 -10.31 -5.38 -9.01
N LEU A 67 -9.48 -4.53 -9.55
CA LEU A 67 -8.94 -4.68 -10.91
C LEU A 67 -7.92 -5.83 -10.99
N VAL A 68 -7.07 -6.01 -9.97
CA VAL A 68 -6.15 -7.15 -9.86
C VAL A 68 -6.93 -8.46 -9.86
N ASP A 69 -7.94 -8.59 -9.00
CA ASP A 69 -8.74 -9.81 -8.84
C ASP A 69 -9.51 -10.18 -10.11
N SER A 70 -9.85 -9.19 -10.94
CA SER A 70 -10.49 -9.41 -12.23
C SER A 70 -9.51 -9.76 -13.37
N GLY A 71 -8.20 -9.77 -13.11
CA GLY A 71 -7.17 -9.95 -14.12
C GLY A 71 -7.04 -8.78 -15.10
N PHE A 72 -7.57 -7.61 -14.76
CA PHE A 72 -7.62 -6.43 -15.64
C PHE A 72 -6.23 -6.03 -16.17
N TYR A 73 -5.20 -6.13 -15.32
CA TYR A 73 -3.85 -5.69 -15.66
C TYR A 73 -3.06 -6.68 -16.51
N ASN A 74 -3.55 -7.91 -16.67
CA ASN A 74 -2.83 -8.97 -17.37
C ASN A 74 -2.74 -8.68 -18.87
N GLY A 75 -1.53 -8.67 -19.37
CA GLY A 75 -1.23 -8.38 -20.78
C GLY A 75 -1.19 -6.89 -21.14
N LEU A 76 -1.36 -5.98 -20.16
CA LEU A 76 -1.15 -4.55 -20.38
C LEU A 76 0.34 -4.22 -20.46
N HIS A 77 0.67 -3.01 -20.91
CA HIS A 77 2.05 -2.54 -21.03
C HIS A 77 2.28 -1.25 -20.24
N PHE A 78 3.52 -1.07 -19.82
CA PHE A 78 4.01 0.27 -19.43
C PHE A 78 4.09 1.10 -20.71
N HIS A 79 3.14 1.99 -20.87
CA HIS A 79 2.94 2.73 -22.11
C HIS A 79 3.65 4.09 -22.14
N ARG A 80 4.16 4.54 -20.98
CA ARG A 80 4.92 5.78 -20.84
C ARG A 80 6.04 5.58 -19.84
N ILE A 81 7.26 5.89 -20.25
CA ILE A 81 8.48 5.76 -19.47
C ILE A 81 9.27 7.06 -19.60
N ILE A 82 9.56 7.69 -18.47
CA ILE A 82 10.39 8.90 -18.45
C ILE A 82 11.56 8.64 -17.50
N LYS A 83 12.75 8.71 -18.04
CA LYS A 83 13.99 8.56 -17.30
C LYS A 83 14.10 9.63 -16.21
N ASP A 84 14.62 9.24 -15.04
CA ASP A 84 14.76 10.07 -13.85
C ASP A 84 13.41 10.69 -13.40
N PHE A 85 12.32 9.92 -13.59
CA PHE A 85 10.99 10.32 -13.16
C PHE A 85 10.12 9.11 -12.77
N MET A 86 9.54 8.38 -13.75
CA MET A 86 8.58 7.32 -13.46
C MET A 86 8.36 6.35 -14.63
N ILE A 87 7.78 5.20 -14.35
CA ILE A 87 7.19 4.29 -15.34
C ILE A 87 5.69 4.21 -15.11
N GLN A 88 4.87 4.36 -16.17
CA GLN A 88 3.40 4.44 -16.10
C GLN A 88 2.75 3.31 -16.87
N GLY A 89 1.79 2.64 -16.23
CA GLY A 89 1.03 1.51 -16.75
C GLY A 89 -0.47 1.58 -16.43
N GLY A 90 -1.17 0.45 -16.63
CA GLY A 90 -2.56 0.30 -16.21
C GLY A 90 -3.62 0.85 -17.17
N CYS A 91 -3.24 1.30 -18.36
CA CYS A 91 -4.18 1.71 -19.39
C CYS A 91 -4.67 0.48 -20.20
N PRO A 92 -5.98 0.16 -20.29
CA PRO A 92 -6.48 -0.99 -21.02
C PRO A 92 -6.16 -0.93 -22.52
N ASN A 93 -6.05 0.27 -23.09
CA ASN A 93 -5.68 0.44 -24.49
C ASN A 93 -4.21 0.07 -24.76
N SER A 94 -3.39 -0.09 -23.71
CA SER A 94 -1.99 -0.54 -23.86
C SER A 94 -1.88 -2.04 -24.13
N LYS A 95 -2.97 -2.81 -24.07
CA LYS A 95 -2.98 -4.23 -24.42
C LYS A 95 -2.48 -4.44 -25.87
N ASN A 96 -2.84 -3.53 -26.76
CA ASN A 96 -2.20 -3.40 -28.06
C ASN A 96 -1.28 -2.16 -28.04
N PRO A 97 0.05 -2.34 -27.88
CA PRO A 97 1.00 -1.23 -27.77
C PRO A 97 1.03 -0.33 -29.02
N ASP A 98 0.59 -0.83 -30.18
CA ASP A 98 0.59 -0.09 -31.46
C ASP A 98 -0.74 0.60 -31.77
N SER A 99 -1.72 0.51 -30.87
CA SER A 99 -3.05 1.13 -31.08
C SER A 99 -3.05 2.65 -31.20
N GLY A 100 -1.98 3.32 -30.77
CA GLY A 100 -1.90 4.79 -30.68
C GLY A 100 -2.83 5.41 -29.62
N LYS A 101 -3.57 4.59 -28.84
CA LYS A 101 -4.55 5.01 -27.83
C LYS A 101 -4.09 4.74 -26.39
N ALA A 102 -2.89 4.20 -26.20
CA ALA A 102 -2.34 3.97 -24.87
C ALA A 102 -2.26 5.29 -24.09
N GLY A 103 -2.57 5.22 -22.79
CA GLY A 103 -2.69 6.40 -21.92
C GLY A 103 -4.08 7.05 -21.89
N MET A 104 -4.97 6.75 -22.84
CA MET A 104 -6.29 7.41 -22.97
C MET A 104 -7.44 6.56 -22.38
N GLY A 105 -7.18 5.36 -21.88
CA GLY A 105 -8.19 4.43 -21.38
C GLY A 105 -8.21 4.35 -19.85
N GLY A 106 -9.33 3.82 -19.34
CA GLY A 106 -9.56 3.53 -17.92
C GLY A 106 -10.51 2.35 -17.75
N PRO A 107 -10.90 2.00 -16.51
CA PRO A 107 -11.69 0.81 -16.22
C PRO A 107 -13.19 0.98 -16.53
N GLY A 108 -13.61 2.14 -17.00
CA GLY A 108 -15.03 2.48 -17.24
C GLY A 108 -15.66 3.29 -16.09
N TRP A 109 -14.90 3.59 -15.04
CA TRP A 109 -15.29 4.48 -13.93
C TRP A 109 -14.10 5.30 -13.46
N GLN A 110 -14.37 6.24 -12.57
CA GLN A 110 -13.38 7.07 -11.89
C GLN A 110 -13.59 6.98 -10.39
N ILE A 111 -12.52 7.18 -9.62
CA ILE A 111 -12.54 7.25 -8.16
C ILE A 111 -12.20 8.67 -7.69
N PRO A 112 -12.76 9.10 -6.55
CA PRO A 112 -12.37 10.36 -5.94
C PRO A 112 -10.90 10.31 -5.49
N CYS A 113 -10.30 11.49 -5.35
CA CYS A 113 -8.99 11.60 -4.72
C CYS A 113 -9.12 11.39 -3.22
N GLU A 114 -8.58 10.28 -2.72
CA GLU A 114 -8.59 9.93 -1.30
C GLU A 114 -7.65 10.85 -0.51
N PRO A 115 -8.14 11.60 0.52
CA PRO A 115 -7.35 12.61 1.22
C PRO A 115 -6.10 12.05 1.90
N SER A 116 -6.19 10.87 2.51
CA SER A 116 -5.06 10.19 3.17
C SER A 116 -3.96 9.80 2.19
N ALA A 117 -4.33 9.36 0.99
CA ALA A 117 -3.39 9.02 -0.07
C ALA A 117 -2.73 10.27 -0.70
N LEU A 118 -3.49 11.39 -0.83
CA LEU A 118 -2.96 12.67 -1.27
C LEU A 118 -2.01 13.33 -0.26
N ALA A 119 -2.18 13.05 1.04
CA ALA A 119 -1.33 13.59 2.10
C ALA A 119 0.06 12.94 2.13
N LYS A 120 0.25 11.80 1.46
CA LYS A 120 1.54 11.12 1.38
C LYS A 120 2.47 11.83 0.40
N SER A 121 3.75 11.89 0.78
CA SER A 121 4.80 12.57 -0.02
C SER A 121 5.38 11.63 -1.07
N HIS A 122 5.76 12.19 -2.22
CA HIS A 122 6.57 11.52 -3.24
C HIS A 122 8.07 11.79 -2.98
N ASP A 123 8.56 11.38 -1.82
CA ASP A 123 9.88 11.74 -1.27
C ASP A 123 11.00 10.75 -1.61
N ARG A 124 10.68 9.64 -2.26
CA ARG A 124 11.64 8.58 -2.60
C ARG A 124 11.26 7.83 -3.88
N PRO A 125 12.19 7.07 -4.47
CA PRO A 125 11.86 6.13 -5.54
C PRO A 125 11.02 4.95 -5.01
N GLY A 126 10.34 4.27 -5.93
CA GLY A 126 9.55 3.07 -5.65
C GLY A 126 8.15 3.33 -5.12
N LEU A 127 7.69 4.58 -5.06
CA LEU A 127 6.33 4.88 -4.65
C LEU A 127 5.34 4.51 -5.76
N PHE A 128 4.24 3.86 -5.35
CA PHE A 128 3.14 3.44 -6.21
C PHE A 128 2.01 4.45 -6.10
N SER A 129 1.73 5.15 -7.19
CA SER A 129 0.85 6.31 -7.19
C SER A 129 -0.18 6.26 -8.31
N MET A 130 -1.39 6.79 -8.05
CA MET A 130 -2.50 6.82 -9.00
C MET A 130 -2.29 7.93 -10.03
N ALA A 131 -2.27 7.54 -11.31
CA ALA A 131 -2.30 8.50 -12.41
C ALA A 131 -3.71 9.07 -12.57
N ASN A 132 -3.81 10.35 -12.93
CA ASN A 132 -5.05 11.04 -13.16
C ASN A 132 -4.91 12.12 -14.24
N ALA A 133 -6.04 12.60 -14.76
CA ALA A 133 -6.14 13.73 -15.68
C ALA A 133 -6.70 14.99 -14.98
N GLY A 134 -6.53 15.08 -13.66
CA GLY A 134 -7.03 16.11 -12.76
C GLY A 134 -7.72 15.50 -11.54
N ARG A 135 -8.25 16.33 -10.64
CA ARG A 135 -8.89 15.83 -9.41
C ARG A 135 -10.06 14.89 -9.72
N ASN A 136 -10.16 13.81 -8.94
CA ASN A 136 -11.26 12.83 -9.00
C ASN A 136 -11.39 12.11 -10.36
N THR A 137 -10.29 11.94 -11.08
CA THR A 137 -10.25 11.21 -12.36
C THR A 137 -9.34 9.98 -12.32
N GLY A 138 -8.93 9.54 -11.14
CA GLY A 138 -8.24 8.28 -10.93
C GLY A 138 -9.08 7.10 -11.42
N GLY A 139 -8.43 6.04 -11.90
CA GLY A 139 -9.15 4.87 -12.40
C GLY A 139 -8.30 3.61 -12.31
N SER A 140 -7.70 3.19 -13.43
CA SER A 140 -6.81 2.01 -13.46
C SER A 140 -5.35 2.35 -13.68
N GLN A 141 -5.04 3.55 -14.18
CA GLN A 141 -3.66 3.91 -14.49
C GLN A 141 -2.88 4.27 -13.21
N PHE A 142 -1.65 3.81 -13.16
CA PHE A 142 -0.72 4.03 -12.06
C PHE A 142 0.68 4.35 -12.59
N PHE A 143 1.53 4.85 -11.71
CA PHE A 143 2.96 4.96 -11.99
C PHE A 143 3.81 4.55 -10.79
N LEU A 144 5.04 4.12 -11.08
CA LEU A 144 6.08 3.84 -10.10
C LEU A 144 7.16 4.92 -10.24
N THR A 145 7.44 5.62 -9.15
CA THR A 145 8.51 6.63 -9.14
C THR A 145 9.89 5.98 -9.18
N THR A 146 10.83 6.61 -9.86
CA THR A 146 12.21 6.14 -9.96
C THR A 146 13.20 7.07 -9.27
N VAL A 147 12.72 8.27 -8.91
CA VAL A 147 13.39 9.29 -8.11
C VAL A 147 12.38 9.97 -7.19
N PRO A 148 12.79 10.79 -6.19
CA PRO A 148 11.87 11.68 -5.49
C PRO A 148 11.19 12.66 -6.45
N THR A 149 9.86 12.82 -6.34
CA THR A 149 9.04 13.65 -7.24
C THR A 149 8.12 14.60 -6.47
N PRO A 150 8.66 15.50 -5.62
CA PRO A 150 7.87 16.28 -4.67
C PRO A 150 6.85 17.23 -5.34
N TRP A 151 7.01 17.55 -6.60
CA TRP A 151 6.04 18.35 -7.38
C TRP A 151 4.71 17.65 -7.62
N LEU A 152 4.62 16.32 -7.36
CA LEU A 152 3.39 15.53 -7.47
C LEU A 152 2.58 15.52 -6.16
N ASN A 153 3.15 16.01 -5.05
CA ASN A 153 2.49 16.02 -3.75
C ASN A 153 1.14 16.77 -3.80
N GLY A 154 0.12 16.18 -3.18
CA GLY A 154 -1.22 16.74 -3.15
C GLY A 154 -2.03 16.60 -4.46
N ASN A 155 -1.40 16.16 -5.56
CA ASN A 155 -2.05 16.00 -6.86
C ASN A 155 -2.26 14.53 -7.25
N HIS A 156 -1.40 13.63 -6.80
CA HIS A 156 -1.48 12.21 -7.06
C HIS A 156 -1.52 11.41 -5.75
N ALA A 157 -2.38 10.42 -5.70
CA ALA A 157 -2.60 9.59 -4.52
C ALA A 157 -1.52 8.49 -4.44
N VAL A 158 -0.65 8.54 -3.43
CA VAL A 158 0.30 7.46 -3.13
C VAL A 158 -0.43 6.40 -2.31
N PHE A 159 -0.49 5.17 -2.81
CA PHE A 159 -1.23 4.08 -2.18
C PHE A 159 -0.45 2.78 -2.00
N GLY A 160 0.86 2.82 -2.21
CA GLY A 160 1.76 1.69 -1.99
C GLY A 160 3.21 2.03 -2.29
N GLU A 161 4.07 1.04 -2.13
CA GLU A 161 5.49 1.15 -2.47
C GLU A 161 6.09 -0.19 -2.89
N VAL A 162 7.13 -0.14 -3.69
CA VAL A 162 7.92 -1.31 -4.11
C VAL A 162 8.75 -1.82 -2.93
N VAL A 163 8.51 -3.05 -2.51
CA VAL A 163 9.26 -3.72 -1.44
C VAL A 163 10.31 -4.71 -1.98
N LYS A 164 10.14 -5.14 -3.26
CA LYS A 164 11.11 -6.00 -3.96
C LYS A 164 11.04 -5.74 -5.46
N GLY A 165 12.18 -5.83 -6.15
CA GLY A 165 12.22 -5.68 -7.60
C GLY A 165 12.44 -4.24 -8.08
N MET A 166 12.97 -3.34 -7.24
CA MET A 166 13.31 -1.98 -7.68
C MET A 166 14.33 -1.96 -8.82
N SER A 167 15.19 -2.97 -8.91
CA SER A 167 16.10 -3.17 -10.06
C SER A 167 15.35 -3.39 -11.37
N VAL A 168 14.24 -4.15 -11.34
CA VAL A 168 13.37 -4.38 -12.50
C VAL A 168 12.70 -3.07 -12.92
N VAL A 169 12.21 -2.27 -11.95
CA VAL A 169 11.66 -0.93 -12.23
C VAL A 169 12.67 -0.05 -12.95
N LYS A 170 13.93 -0.07 -12.48
CA LYS A 170 15.03 0.69 -13.10
C LYS A 170 15.42 0.16 -14.49
N GLU A 171 15.34 -1.12 -14.70
CA GLU A 171 15.60 -1.74 -16.01
C GLU A 171 14.50 -1.37 -17.02
N ILE A 172 13.23 -1.33 -16.59
CA ILE A 172 12.12 -0.83 -17.40
C ILE A 172 12.32 0.66 -17.72
N GLU A 173 12.68 1.48 -16.71
CA GLU A 173 12.97 2.90 -16.90
C GLU A 173 14.10 3.15 -17.91
N GLY A 174 15.08 2.27 -17.95
CA GLY A 174 16.24 2.36 -18.83
C GLY A 174 15.95 2.07 -20.31
N GLN A 175 14.72 1.69 -20.66
CA GLN A 175 14.36 1.38 -22.04
C GLN A 175 14.31 2.65 -22.91
N GLU A 176 14.75 2.51 -24.15
CA GLU A 176 14.67 3.61 -25.13
C GLU A 176 13.21 3.93 -25.47
N THR A 177 12.90 5.21 -25.57
CA THR A 177 11.55 5.73 -25.83
C THR A 177 11.51 6.65 -27.04
N ASP A 178 10.33 6.78 -27.62
CA ASP A 178 10.05 7.75 -28.66
C ASP A 178 9.84 9.18 -28.07
N ARG A 179 9.55 10.16 -28.92
CA ARG A 179 9.31 11.55 -28.51
C ARG A 179 8.05 11.75 -27.64
N ARG A 180 7.23 10.69 -27.47
CA ARG A 180 6.03 10.68 -26.63
C ARG A 180 6.22 9.83 -25.37
N ASP A 181 7.47 9.53 -25.02
CA ASP A 181 7.84 8.69 -23.87
C ASP A 181 7.35 7.23 -24.00
N LYS A 182 6.92 6.78 -25.20
CA LYS A 182 6.51 5.39 -25.43
C LYS A 182 7.76 4.54 -25.68
N PRO A 183 7.94 3.41 -24.95
CA PRO A 183 9.07 2.52 -25.18
C PRO A 183 9.00 1.88 -26.58
N PHE A 184 10.14 1.81 -27.26
CA PHE A 184 10.24 1.11 -28.56
C PHE A 184 10.03 -0.38 -28.41
N THR A 185 10.58 -0.97 -27.35
CA THR A 185 10.32 -2.36 -26.98
C THR A 185 9.16 -2.40 -26.00
N PRO A 186 8.04 -3.10 -26.30
CA PRO A 186 6.91 -3.17 -25.39
C PRO A 186 7.26 -3.84 -24.06
N MET A 187 7.07 -3.12 -22.95
CA MET A 187 7.28 -3.61 -21.58
C MET A 187 5.97 -4.13 -21.02
N GLN A 188 5.76 -5.44 -21.07
CA GLN A 188 4.48 -6.06 -20.71
C GLN A 188 4.39 -6.39 -19.21
N ILE A 189 3.22 -6.17 -18.64
CA ILE A 189 2.74 -6.73 -17.40
C ILE A 189 2.09 -8.07 -17.71
N ILE A 190 2.74 -9.16 -17.36
CA ILE A 190 2.27 -10.53 -17.65
C ILE A 190 1.07 -10.84 -16.76
N SER A 191 1.22 -10.64 -15.45
CA SER A 191 0.15 -10.79 -14.46
C SER A 191 0.37 -9.87 -13.26
N VAL A 192 -0.72 -9.61 -12.52
CA VAL A 192 -0.68 -8.98 -11.20
C VAL A 192 -1.55 -9.82 -10.27
N GLU A 193 -1.00 -10.26 -9.15
CA GLU A 193 -1.64 -11.18 -8.22
C GLU A 193 -1.37 -10.75 -6.76
N ARG A 194 -2.31 -11.04 -5.86
CA ARG A 194 -2.08 -10.92 -4.40
C ARG A 194 -1.20 -12.08 -3.92
N ILE A 195 -0.25 -11.81 -3.02
CA ILE A 195 0.61 -12.83 -2.41
C ILE A 195 0.62 -12.72 -0.88
#